data_269e9bd7ccbafcf05e3d7851fa04c604
#
_entry.id   269e9bd7ccbafcf05e3d7851fa04c604
#
_cell.length_a   1.000
_cell.length_b   1.000
_cell.length_c   1.000
_cell.angle_alpha   90.00
_cell.angle_beta   90.00
_cell.angle_gamma   90.00
#
_symmetry.space_group_name_H-M   'P 1'
#
loop_
_entity.id
_entity.type
_entity.pdbx_description
1 polymer ?
#
loop_
_entity_poly.entity_id
_entity_poly.type
_entity_poly.pdbx_seq_one_letter_code
_entity_poly.pdbx_strand_id
1 'polypeptide(L)'
;MKTRRTLAHAAAAAAIALAALVGSAAAHADEVVLDATAVRFYAPETGGAKKPQFITQRVLSFQAAVEAKSEDRENVGVQDRHVRAAIDRLVVEGVLAALPLERTPDAREIASVVAVLRAGVAARVGGDDVLAAAAAAQGLAPEEVDQIFVRRARAALYADRLLRPILYPSEEQLREVFRTAPHPYRGQRFEAVKSFLGAWYVDERLRGALTAFLQSARARIRVVPLGR
;
A
#
# COMPACT_ATOMS: atom_id res chain seq x y z
N MET A 1 29.14 26.56 -73.57
CA MET A 1 29.85 26.02 -72.40
C MET A 1 29.27 26.59 -71.06
N LYS A 2 27.97 26.55 -70.84
CA LYS A 2 27.35 27.12 -69.59
C LYS A 2 26.40 26.19 -68.83
N THR A 3 26.29 24.91 -69.19
CA THR A 3 25.28 23.97 -68.62
C THR A 3 25.89 22.91 -67.72
N ARG A 4 27.17 22.87 -67.44
CA ARG A 4 27.76 21.83 -66.53
C ARG A 4 28.02 22.25 -65.05
N ARG A 5 27.88 23.57 -64.76
CA ARG A 5 28.14 24.04 -63.35
C ARG A 5 26.92 24.04 -62.40
N THR A 6 25.71 23.92 -62.90
CA THR A 6 24.48 23.94 -62.10
C THR A 6 24.11 22.58 -61.52
N LEU A 7 24.58 21.47 -62.07
CA LEU A 7 24.29 20.13 -61.59
C LEU A 7 25.15 19.70 -60.38
N ALA A 8 26.31 20.29 -60.17
CA ALA A 8 27.24 19.96 -59.11
C ALA A 8 26.75 20.54 -57.71
N HIS A 9 26.01 21.62 -57.71
CA HIS A 9 25.54 22.26 -56.51
C HIS A 9 24.22 21.66 -55.97
N ALA A 10 23.41 21.02 -56.79
CA ALA A 10 22.20 20.34 -56.41
C ALA A 10 22.47 19.00 -55.67
N ALA A 11 23.56 18.31 -56.04
CA ALA A 11 23.95 17.05 -55.43
C ALA A 11 24.53 17.23 -53.99
N ALA A 12 25.22 18.35 -53.74
CA ALA A 12 25.80 18.64 -52.43
C ALA A 12 24.74 19.05 -51.39
N ALA A 13 23.65 19.72 -51.79
CA ALA A 13 22.56 20.12 -50.92
C ALA A 13 21.70 18.93 -50.47
N ALA A 14 21.52 17.89 -51.30
CA ALA A 14 20.77 16.70 -50.97
C ALA A 14 21.51 15.77 -49.98
N ALA A 15 22.83 15.75 -50.00
CA ALA A 15 23.64 14.95 -49.06
C ALA A 15 23.66 15.51 -47.63
N ILE A 16 23.55 16.84 -47.47
CA ILE A 16 23.50 17.48 -46.15
C ILE A 16 22.13 17.34 -45.51
N ALA A 17 21.04 17.30 -46.29
CA ALA A 17 19.69 17.11 -45.78
C ALA A 17 19.43 15.66 -45.29
N LEU A 18 20.11 14.65 -45.84
CA LEU A 18 19.96 13.26 -45.42
C LEU A 18 20.77 12.94 -44.15
N ALA A 19 21.84 13.67 -43.85
CA ALA A 19 22.63 13.51 -42.63
C ALA A 19 21.96 14.11 -41.41
N ALA A 20 21.02 15.06 -41.56
CA ALA A 20 20.27 15.68 -40.46
C ALA A 20 19.07 14.85 -40.00
N LEU A 21 18.63 13.83 -40.73
CA LEU A 21 17.50 12.96 -40.38
C LEU A 21 17.88 11.69 -39.59
N VAL A 22 19.19 11.40 -39.46
CA VAL A 22 19.67 10.22 -38.70
C VAL A 22 20.07 10.57 -37.27
N GLY A 23 19.99 11.84 -36.87
CA GLY A 23 20.54 12.36 -35.59
C GLY A 23 19.58 12.52 -34.44
N SER A 24 18.36 11.93 -34.42
CA SER A 24 17.43 12.13 -33.31
C SER A 24 16.61 10.90 -32.94
N ALA A 25 17.17 9.71 -33.08
CA ALA A 25 16.78 8.63 -32.22
C ALA A 25 17.64 8.77 -30.95
N ALA A 26 17.35 9.76 -30.12
CA ALA A 26 17.70 9.70 -28.73
C ALA A 26 17.01 8.44 -28.22
N ALA A 27 17.76 7.35 -28.09
CA ALA A 27 17.39 6.21 -27.34
C ALA A 27 17.06 6.79 -25.95
N HIS A 28 15.77 6.91 -25.61
CA HIS A 28 15.33 6.94 -24.24
C HIS A 28 15.74 5.55 -23.75
N ALA A 29 16.97 5.46 -23.22
CA ALA A 29 17.30 4.37 -22.33
C ALA A 29 16.25 4.52 -21.23
N ASP A 30 15.27 3.60 -21.18
CA ASP A 30 14.42 3.46 -20.03
C ASP A 30 15.36 3.40 -18.83
N GLU A 31 15.35 4.46 -18.04
CA GLU A 31 16.12 4.51 -16.81
C GLU A 31 15.57 3.40 -15.93
N VAL A 32 16.28 2.27 -15.90
CA VAL A 32 15.91 1.15 -15.03
C VAL A 32 16.14 1.62 -13.60
N VAL A 33 15.09 2.13 -13.00
CA VAL A 33 15.09 2.49 -11.57
C VAL A 33 15.21 1.21 -10.78
N LEU A 34 16.42 0.90 -10.33
CA LEU A 34 16.65 -0.20 -9.40
C LEU A 34 16.12 0.20 -8.03
N ASP A 35 14.98 -0.38 -7.64
CA ASP A 35 14.41 -0.15 -6.30
C ASP A 35 15.21 -0.96 -5.26
N ALA A 36 15.85 -0.26 -4.33
CA ALA A 36 16.63 -0.88 -3.28
C ALA A 36 15.71 -1.57 -2.27
N THR A 37 16.11 -2.74 -1.79
CA THR A 37 15.43 -3.38 -0.65
C THR A 37 15.76 -2.62 0.63
N ALA A 38 14.73 -2.05 1.27
CA ALA A 38 14.87 -1.34 2.54
C ALA A 38 14.78 -2.29 3.74
N VAL A 39 13.88 -3.27 3.67
CA VAL A 39 13.62 -4.21 4.76
C VAL A 39 13.49 -5.62 4.21
N ARG A 40 14.13 -6.55 4.88
CA ARG A 40 13.95 -7.99 4.70
C ARG A 40 13.33 -8.57 5.96
N PHE A 41 12.27 -9.34 5.83
CA PHE A 41 11.67 -10.00 6.97
C PHE A 41 11.39 -11.48 6.72
N TYR A 42 11.32 -12.23 7.80
CA TYR A 42 11.06 -13.66 7.80
C TYR A 42 9.91 -13.92 8.76
N ALA A 43 8.84 -14.50 8.27
CA ALA A 43 7.69 -14.88 9.06
C ALA A 43 7.42 -16.39 8.89
N PRO A 44 7.13 -17.13 9.98
CA PRO A 44 6.77 -18.56 9.88
C PRO A 44 5.64 -18.79 8.90
N GLU A 45 4.67 -17.90 8.88
CA GLU A 45 3.46 -17.93 8.04
C GLU A 45 3.77 -17.84 6.54
N THR A 46 4.89 -17.24 6.17
CA THR A 46 5.31 -17.07 4.76
C THR A 46 6.44 -18.03 4.36
N GLY A 47 6.77 -19.02 5.19
CA GLY A 47 7.81 -20.03 4.92
C GLY A 47 9.08 -19.86 5.74
N GLY A 48 9.08 -18.97 6.73
CA GLY A 48 10.15 -18.82 7.71
C GLY A 48 11.49 -18.37 7.11
N ALA A 49 12.58 -18.83 7.71
CA ALA A 49 13.94 -18.44 7.33
C ALA A 49 14.33 -18.78 5.88
N LYS A 50 13.63 -19.73 5.25
CA LYS A 50 13.92 -20.18 3.87
C LYS A 50 13.28 -19.32 2.80
N LYS A 51 12.29 -18.48 3.15
CA LYS A 51 11.54 -17.63 2.21
C LYS A 51 11.48 -16.18 2.71
N PRO A 52 12.57 -15.41 2.57
CA PRO A 52 12.56 -14.00 2.94
C PRO A 52 11.52 -13.24 2.13
N GLN A 53 10.87 -12.28 2.78
CA GLN A 53 10.00 -11.29 2.17
C GLN A 53 10.74 -9.96 2.14
N PHE A 54 10.43 -9.12 1.16
CA PHE A 54 11.13 -7.87 0.95
C PHE A 54 10.16 -6.69 0.89
N ILE A 55 10.57 -5.59 1.48
CA ILE A 55 9.92 -4.28 1.34
C ILE A 55 10.94 -3.37 0.68
N THR A 56 10.57 -2.81 -0.45
CA THR A 56 11.45 -1.91 -1.20
C THR A 56 11.43 -0.50 -0.62
N GLN A 57 12.47 0.28 -0.90
CA GLN A 57 12.62 1.64 -0.38
C GLN A 57 11.47 2.54 -0.83
N ARG A 58 11.06 2.46 -2.10
CA ARG A 58 9.98 3.28 -2.65
C ARG A 58 8.65 2.99 -1.95
N VAL A 59 8.30 1.70 -1.78
CA VAL A 59 7.07 1.28 -1.10
C VAL A 59 7.08 1.69 0.37
N LEU A 60 8.21 1.55 1.07
CA LEU A 60 8.35 1.97 2.47
C LEU A 60 8.19 3.49 2.60
N SER A 61 8.87 4.26 1.77
CA SER A 61 8.79 5.73 1.79
C SER A 61 7.40 6.24 1.46
N PHE A 62 6.72 5.63 0.47
CA PHE A 62 5.32 5.93 0.16
C PHE A 62 4.41 5.67 1.37
N GLN A 63 4.51 4.49 1.99
CA GLN A 63 3.68 4.17 3.15
C GLN A 63 3.97 5.10 4.34
N ALA A 64 5.23 5.44 4.59
CA ALA A 64 5.61 6.38 5.65
C ALA A 64 5.05 7.80 5.39
N ALA A 65 5.03 8.24 4.12
CA ALA A 65 4.39 9.49 3.73
C ALA A 65 2.87 9.46 3.94
N VAL A 66 2.21 8.33 3.64
CA VAL A 66 0.79 8.12 3.91
C VAL A 66 0.49 8.17 5.42
N GLU A 67 1.33 7.54 6.27
CA GLU A 67 1.18 7.61 7.74
C GLU A 67 1.31 9.06 8.24
N ALA A 68 2.35 9.78 7.78
CA ALA A 68 2.57 11.17 8.15
C ALA A 68 1.39 12.07 7.79
N LYS A 69 0.91 12.00 6.54
CA LYS A 69 -0.24 12.79 6.08
C LYS A 69 -1.56 12.40 6.73
N SER A 70 -1.70 11.15 7.17
CA SER A 70 -2.89 10.68 7.91
C SER A 70 -2.92 11.23 9.35
N GLU A 71 -1.76 11.54 9.93
CA GLU A 71 -1.65 12.15 11.27
C GLU A 71 -1.88 13.66 11.20
N ASP A 72 -1.23 14.34 10.24
CA ASP A 72 -1.38 15.77 10.02
C ASP A 72 -1.36 16.06 8.51
N ARG A 73 -2.46 16.62 7.99
CA ARG A 73 -2.64 16.93 6.56
C ARG A 73 -1.79 18.11 6.10
N GLU A 74 -1.50 19.03 6.99
CA GLU A 74 -0.97 20.35 6.60
C GLU A 74 0.54 20.37 6.51
N ASN A 75 1.29 19.67 7.34
CA ASN A 75 2.72 19.91 7.36
C ASN A 75 3.59 18.87 8.07
N VAL A 76 3.47 17.62 7.85
CA VAL A 76 4.37 16.69 8.54
C VAL A 76 5.35 16.04 7.57
N GLY A 77 6.61 16.44 7.69
CA GLY A 77 7.71 15.65 7.17
C GLY A 77 7.71 14.24 7.78
N VAL A 78 8.12 13.25 7.01
CA VAL A 78 8.21 11.87 7.48
C VAL A 78 9.20 11.81 8.65
N GLN A 79 8.76 11.25 9.78
CA GLN A 79 9.57 11.04 10.99
C GLN A 79 9.77 9.56 11.23
N ASP A 80 10.73 9.19 12.09
CA ASP A 80 11.04 7.79 12.43
C ASP A 80 9.82 6.99 12.89
N ARG A 81 8.88 7.60 13.61
CA ARG A 81 7.64 6.94 14.03
C ARG A 81 6.77 6.52 12.85
N HIS A 82 6.72 7.34 11.79
CA HIS A 82 5.96 7.03 10.57
C HIS A 82 6.61 5.89 9.80
N VAL A 83 7.94 5.86 9.74
CA VAL A 83 8.69 4.75 9.12
C VAL A 83 8.45 3.45 9.88
N ARG A 84 8.49 3.47 11.22
CA ARG A 84 8.18 2.28 12.05
C ARG A 84 6.75 1.81 11.84
N ALA A 85 5.77 2.71 11.86
CA ALA A 85 4.37 2.39 11.60
C ALA A 85 4.18 1.80 10.19
N ALA A 86 4.88 2.34 9.19
CA ALA A 86 4.87 1.83 7.82
C ALA A 86 5.46 0.40 7.74
N ILE A 87 6.58 0.13 8.38
CA ILE A 87 7.18 -1.22 8.45
C ILE A 87 6.20 -2.20 9.09
N ASP A 88 5.67 -1.85 10.26
CA ASP A 88 4.73 -2.71 11.00
C ASP A 88 3.51 -3.05 10.12
N ARG A 89 2.92 -2.05 9.47
CA ARG A 89 1.79 -2.23 8.56
C ARG A 89 2.14 -3.13 7.38
N LEU A 90 3.23 -2.85 6.67
CA LEU A 90 3.64 -3.60 5.48
C LEU A 90 3.99 -5.05 5.81
N VAL A 91 4.59 -5.31 6.96
CA VAL A 91 4.86 -6.67 7.46
C VAL A 91 3.58 -7.42 7.72
N VAL A 92 2.61 -6.81 8.45
CA VAL A 92 1.31 -7.44 8.73
C VAL A 92 0.54 -7.71 7.45
N GLU A 93 0.42 -6.71 6.59
CA GLU A 93 -0.27 -6.85 5.30
C GLU A 93 0.38 -7.98 4.46
N GLY A 94 1.72 -8.06 4.46
CA GLY A 94 2.45 -9.13 3.77
C GLY A 94 2.18 -10.52 4.32
N VAL A 95 2.16 -10.66 5.64
CA VAL A 95 1.88 -11.94 6.31
C VAL A 95 0.43 -12.35 6.10
N LEU A 96 -0.54 -11.48 6.39
CA LEU A 96 -1.96 -11.80 6.26
C LEU A 96 -2.36 -12.07 4.81
N ALA A 97 -1.81 -11.33 3.84
CA ALA A 97 -2.09 -11.53 2.42
C ALA A 97 -1.55 -12.87 1.86
N ALA A 98 -0.54 -13.45 2.52
CA ALA A 98 0.06 -14.72 2.15
C ALA A 98 -0.66 -15.93 2.76
N LEU A 99 -1.53 -15.71 3.76
CA LEU A 99 -2.25 -16.80 4.41
C LEU A 99 -3.37 -17.34 3.50
N PRO A 100 -3.58 -18.67 3.47
CA PRO A 100 -4.60 -19.29 2.64
C PRO A 100 -6.00 -18.93 3.15
N LEU A 101 -6.90 -18.66 2.22
CA LEU A 101 -8.33 -18.56 2.47
C LEU A 101 -9.01 -19.81 1.92
N GLU A 102 -10.01 -20.37 2.62
CA GLU A 102 -10.78 -21.56 2.18
C GLU A 102 -11.35 -21.36 0.77
N ARG A 103 -11.89 -20.16 0.52
CA ARG A 103 -12.33 -19.75 -0.81
C ARG A 103 -11.42 -18.62 -1.31
N THR A 104 -10.71 -18.87 -2.40
CA THR A 104 -9.91 -17.83 -3.06
C THR A 104 -10.82 -16.69 -3.54
N PRO A 105 -10.54 -15.44 -3.15
CA PRO A 105 -11.30 -14.29 -3.63
C PRO A 105 -11.16 -14.16 -5.15
N ASP A 106 -12.28 -13.88 -5.83
CA ASP A 106 -12.24 -13.55 -7.24
C ASP A 106 -11.76 -12.12 -7.50
N ALA A 107 -11.48 -11.81 -8.76
CA ALA A 107 -10.96 -10.50 -9.16
C ALA A 107 -11.95 -9.35 -8.84
N ARG A 108 -13.26 -9.59 -8.96
CA ARG A 108 -14.29 -8.58 -8.69
C ARG A 108 -14.38 -8.27 -7.19
N GLU A 109 -14.30 -9.30 -6.37
CA GLU A 109 -14.28 -9.14 -4.91
C GLU A 109 -13.05 -8.35 -4.46
N ILE A 110 -11.86 -8.71 -4.96
CA ILE A 110 -10.63 -7.97 -4.68
C ILE A 110 -10.77 -6.51 -5.12
N ALA A 111 -11.24 -6.25 -6.34
CA ALA A 111 -11.42 -4.89 -6.87
C ALA A 111 -12.38 -4.05 -6.02
N SER A 112 -13.47 -4.64 -5.54
CA SER A 112 -14.42 -3.96 -4.64
C SER A 112 -13.75 -3.53 -3.33
N VAL A 113 -12.97 -4.42 -2.71
CA VAL A 113 -12.25 -4.12 -1.45
C VAL A 113 -11.14 -3.09 -1.70
N VAL A 114 -10.42 -3.19 -2.82
CA VAL A 114 -9.41 -2.20 -3.23
C VAL A 114 -10.03 -0.81 -3.32
N ALA A 115 -11.19 -0.67 -3.98
CA ALA A 115 -11.86 0.62 -4.12
C ALA A 115 -12.20 1.24 -2.76
N VAL A 116 -12.76 0.45 -1.84
CA VAL A 116 -13.10 0.92 -0.48
C VAL A 116 -11.85 1.33 0.30
N LEU A 117 -10.79 0.52 0.25
CA LEU A 117 -9.55 0.80 0.97
C LEU A 117 -8.83 2.03 0.41
N ARG A 118 -8.79 2.19 -0.93
CA ARG A 118 -8.20 3.36 -1.59
C ARG A 118 -8.94 4.63 -1.21
N ALA A 119 -10.27 4.63 -1.33
CA ALA A 119 -11.10 5.77 -0.92
C ALA A 119 -10.89 6.13 0.57
N GLY A 120 -10.81 5.14 1.45
CA GLY A 120 -10.54 5.36 2.87
C GLY A 120 -9.14 5.94 3.14
N VAL A 121 -8.11 5.54 2.39
CA VAL A 121 -6.77 6.13 2.50
C VAL A 121 -6.77 7.54 1.95
N ALA A 122 -7.33 7.76 0.75
CA ALA A 122 -7.43 9.06 0.13
C ALA A 122 -8.14 10.07 1.04
N ALA A 123 -9.28 9.70 1.63
CA ALA A 123 -9.99 10.56 2.58
C ALA A 123 -9.13 10.97 3.79
N ARG A 124 -8.28 10.07 4.30
CA ARG A 124 -7.40 10.38 5.43
C ARG A 124 -6.28 11.33 5.06
N VAL A 125 -5.68 11.18 3.88
CA VAL A 125 -4.53 12.00 3.46
C VAL A 125 -4.94 13.32 2.81
N GLY A 126 -6.23 13.53 2.52
CA GLY A 126 -6.73 14.78 1.96
C GLY A 126 -7.20 14.70 0.50
N GLY A 127 -7.28 13.51 -0.09
CA GLY A 127 -7.83 13.28 -1.44
C GLY A 127 -6.99 12.33 -2.30
N ASP A 128 -7.57 11.90 -3.41
CA ASP A 128 -6.91 11.01 -4.37
C ASP A 128 -5.68 11.67 -5.02
N ASP A 129 -5.75 12.96 -5.30
CA ASP A 129 -4.61 13.73 -5.88
C ASP A 129 -3.43 13.76 -4.92
N VAL A 130 -3.69 13.90 -3.60
CA VAL A 130 -2.64 13.88 -2.58
C VAL A 130 -2.01 12.50 -2.48
N LEU A 131 -2.83 11.44 -2.56
CA LEU A 131 -2.35 10.06 -2.55
C LEU A 131 -1.50 9.77 -3.81
N ALA A 132 -1.95 10.20 -4.98
CA ALA A 132 -1.24 10.04 -6.24
C ALA A 132 0.09 10.83 -6.23
N ALA A 133 0.09 12.07 -5.75
CA ALA A 133 1.29 12.89 -5.61
C ALA A 133 2.31 12.25 -4.65
N ALA A 134 1.84 11.67 -3.53
CA ALA A 134 2.72 10.95 -2.59
C ALA A 134 3.37 9.72 -3.22
N ALA A 135 2.67 9.00 -4.09
CA ALA A 135 3.20 7.86 -4.84
C ALA A 135 4.22 8.31 -5.89
N ALA A 136 3.87 9.32 -6.69
CA ALA A 136 4.73 9.89 -7.72
C ALA A 136 6.05 10.45 -7.14
N ALA A 137 5.99 11.08 -5.97
CA ALA A 137 7.17 11.59 -5.26
C ALA A 137 8.16 10.47 -4.86
N GLN A 138 7.70 9.21 -4.82
CA GLN A 138 8.55 8.04 -4.58
C GLN A 138 8.86 7.26 -5.87
N GLY A 139 8.48 7.78 -7.02
CA GLY A 139 8.69 7.14 -8.32
C GLY A 139 7.85 5.86 -8.52
N LEU A 140 6.74 5.70 -7.77
CA LEU A 140 5.84 4.57 -7.95
C LEU A 140 4.91 4.80 -9.14
N ALA A 141 4.87 3.83 -10.05
CA ALA A 141 3.89 3.80 -11.12
C ALA A 141 2.48 3.49 -10.58
N PRO A 142 1.41 3.89 -11.27
CA PRO A 142 0.03 3.59 -10.86
C PRO A 142 -0.21 2.10 -10.61
N GLU A 143 0.37 1.23 -11.44
CA GLU A 143 0.25 -0.23 -11.34
C GLU A 143 0.93 -0.77 -10.08
N GLU A 144 2.05 -0.18 -9.66
CA GLU A 144 2.73 -0.55 -8.41
C GLU A 144 1.87 -0.16 -7.19
N VAL A 145 1.23 1.01 -7.25
CA VAL A 145 0.26 1.45 -6.22
C VAL A 145 -0.93 0.49 -6.18
N ASP A 146 -1.46 0.08 -7.33
CA ASP A 146 -2.54 -0.91 -7.41
C ASP A 146 -2.13 -2.24 -6.75
N GLN A 147 -0.92 -2.73 -6.99
CA GLN A 147 -0.42 -3.96 -6.34
C GLN A 147 -0.30 -3.81 -4.81
N ILE A 148 0.05 -2.63 -4.30
CA ILE A 148 0.03 -2.35 -2.87
C ILE A 148 -1.40 -2.49 -2.32
N PHE A 149 -2.40 -1.91 -2.99
CA PHE A 149 -3.80 -2.00 -2.57
C PHE A 149 -4.39 -3.41 -2.75
N VAL A 150 -3.99 -4.17 -3.76
CA VAL A 150 -4.38 -5.59 -3.94
C VAL A 150 -3.86 -6.44 -2.77
N ARG A 151 -2.61 -6.27 -2.37
CA ARG A 151 -2.05 -6.95 -1.20
C ARG A 151 -2.81 -6.58 0.07
N ARG A 152 -3.09 -5.30 0.28
CA ARG A 152 -3.90 -4.79 1.41
C ARG A 152 -5.31 -5.38 1.41
N ALA A 153 -5.95 -5.47 0.24
CA ALA A 153 -7.28 -6.07 0.10
C ALA A 153 -7.29 -7.56 0.48
N ARG A 154 -6.27 -8.32 0.08
CA ARG A 154 -6.13 -9.73 0.49
C ARG A 154 -5.97 -9.87 2.00
N ALA A 155 -5.15 -9.03 2.63
CA ALA A 155 -4.99 -9.00 4.09
C ALA A 155 -6.30 -8.65 4.80
N ALA A 156 -7.04 -7.66 4.29
CA ALA A 156 -8.35 -7.26 4.83
C ALA A 156 -9.39 -8.38 4.70
N LEU A 157 -9.45 -9.06 3.55
CA LEU A 157 -10.35 -10.20 3.34
C LEU A 157 -10.02 -11.37 4.27
N TYR A 158 -8.73 -11.64 4.52
CA TYR A 158 -8.33 -12.65 5.50
C TYR A 158 -8.84 -12.26 6.90
N ALA A 159 -8.61 -11.03 7.32
CA ALA A 159 -9.05 -10.54 8.62
C ALA A 159 -10.59 -10.58 8.75
N ASP A 160 -11.30 -10.17 7.70
CA ASP A 160 -12.77 -10.16 7.69
C ASP A 160 -13.37 -11.56 7.76
N ARG A 161 -12.87 -12.49 6.96
CA ARG A 161 -13.45 -13.84 6.86
C ARG A 161 -13.07 -14.77 8.00
N LEU A 162 -11.85 -14.67 8.52
CA LEU A 162 -11.34 -15.63 9.52
C LEU A 162 -11.30 -15.06 10.94
N LEU A 163 -11.01 -13.77 11.10
CA LEU A 163 -10.88 -13.18 12.41
C LEU A 163 -12.19 -12.57 12.91
N ARG A 164 -12.91 -11.84 12.06
CA ARG A 164 -14.15 -11.14 12.46
C ARG A 164 -15.22 -12.06 13.03
N PRO A 165 -15.53 -13.24 12.46
CA PRO A 165 -16.54 -14.14 13.05
C PRO A 165 -16.20 -14.63 14.46
N ILE A 166 -14.90 -14.87 14.71
CA ILE A 166 -14.42 -15.33 16.04
C ILE A 166 -14.53 -14.22 17.09
N LEU A 167 -14.47 -12.97 16.66
CA LEU A 167 -14.51 -11.81 17.55
C LEU A 167 -15.94 -11.31 17.81
N TYR A 168 -16.95 -11.86 17.12
CA TYR A 168 -18.32 -11.38 17.25
C TYR A 168 -18.87 -11.73 18.63
N PRO A 169 -19.38 -10.75 19.40
CA PRO A 169 -19.83 -10.97 20.77
C PRO A 169 -21.23 -11.58 20.82
N SER A 170 -21.51 -12.32 21.89
CA SER A 170 -22.88 -12.69 22.23
C SER A 170 -23.69 -11.45 22.59
N GLU A 171 -25.05 -11.57 22.59
CA GLU A 171 -25.90 -10.47 23.00
C GLU A 171 -25.67 -10.08 24.46
N GLU A 172 -25.42 -11.06 25.30
CA GLU A 172 -25.11 -10.82 26.73
C GLU A 172 -23.81 -10.00 26.89
N GLN A 173 -22.76 -10.37 26.12
CA GLN A 173 -21.50 -9.61 26.08
C GLN A 173 -21.72 -8.18 25.55
N LEU A 174 -22.58 -8.01 24.54
CA LEU A 174 -22.90 -6.66 24.06
C LEU A 174 -23.65 -5.82 25.08
N ARG A 175 -24.58 -6.41 25.85
CA ARG A 175 -25.28 -5.72 26.92
C ARG A 175 -24.33 -5.31 28.06
N GLU A 176 -23.35 -6.16 28.37
CA GLU A 176 -22.32 -5.85 29.34
C GLU A 176 -21.42 -4.70 28.86
N VAL A 177 -20.92 -4.78 27.61
CA VAL A 177 -20.13 -3.72 26.99
C VAL A 177 -20.90 -2.40 26.96
N PHE A 178 -22.20 -2.43 26.63
CA PHE A 178 -23.05 -1.24 26.63
C PHE A 178 -23.14 -0.58 28.01
N ARG A 179 -23.16 -1.35 29.07
CA ARG A 179 -23.23 -0.82 30.44
C ARG A 179 -21.89 -0.30 30.96
N THR A 180 -20.80 -1.00 30.67
CA THR A 180 -19.53 -0.82 31.39
C THR A 180 -18.44 -0.16 30.57
N ALA A 181 -18.34 -0.43 29.25
CA ALA A 181 -17.25 0.06 28.42
C ALA A 181 -17.47 1.51 27.93
N PRO A 182 -16.38 2.27 27.70
CA PRO A 182 -16.48 3.52 26.97
C PRO A 182 -16.74 3.22 25.48
N HIS A 183 -17.89 3.67 24.97
CA HIS A 183 -18.28 3.51 23.56
C HIS A 183 -19.00 4.77 23.05
N PRO A 184 -19.08 5.02 21.73
CA PRO A 184 -19.64 6.26 21.16
C PRO A 184 -21.17 6.37 21.26
N TYR A 185 -21.87 5.32 21.70
CA TYR A 185 -23.35 5.23 21.69
C TYR A 185 -23.97 5.46 23.09
N ARG A 186 -23.24 6.10 24.01
CA ARG A 186 -23.77 6.41 25.35
C ARG A 186 -24.99 7.34 25.27
N GLY A 187 -25.98 7.10 26.13
CA GLY A 187 -27.21 7.89 26.15
C GLY A 187 -28.28 7.44 25.14
N GLN A 188 -27.98 6.47 24.28
CA GLN A 188 -28.94 5.90 23.33
C GLN A 188 -29.57 4.61 23.92
N ARG A 189 -30.68 4.16 23.32
CA ARG A 189 -31.30 2.88 23.73
C ARG A 189 -30.51 1.73 23.10
N PHE A 190 -30.23 0.68 23.92
CA PHE A 190 -29.46 -0.50 23.46
C PHE A 190 -30.01 -1.11 22.17
N GLU A 191 -31.32 -1.31 22.07
CA GLU A 191 -31.96 -1.95 20.91
C GLU A 191 -31.77 -1.12 19.61
N ALA A 192 -31.67 0.19 19.73
CA ALA A 192 -31.45 1.08 18.57
C ALA A 192 -30.01 1.04 18.05
N VAL A 193 -29.06 0.70 18.92
CA VAL A 193 -27.62 0.76 18.57
C VAL A 193 -26.93 -0.60 18.61
N LYS A 194 -27.63 -1.68 18.93
CA LYS A 194 -27.08 -3.03 19.10
C LYS A 194 -26.16 -3.46 17.95
N SER A 195 -26.62 -3.30 16.71
CA SER A 195 -25.83 -3.67 15.52
C SER A 195 -24.58 -2.80 15.35
N PHE A 196 -24.71 -1.50 15.56
CA PHE A 196 -23.58 -0.55 15.47
C PHE A 196 -22.57 -0.78 16.60
N LEU A 197 -23.06 -1.04 17.82
CA LEU A 197 -22.23 -1.40 18.96
C LEU A 197 -21.48 -2.72 18.72
N GLY A 198 -22.14 -3.71 18.10
CA GLY A 198 -21.52 -4.97 17.73
C GLY A 198 -20.39 -4.77 16.72
N ALA A 199 -20.62 -3.99 15.67
CA ALA A 199 -19.60 -3.65 14.68
C ALA A 199 -18.42 -2.90 15.32
N TRP A 200 -18.70 -1.88 16.11
CA TRP A 200 -17.67 -1.14 16.85
C TRP A 200 -16.84 -2.05 17.76
N TYR A 201 -17.50 -2.94 18.51
CA TYR A 201 -16.82 -3.88 19.42
C TYR A 201 -15.91 -4.83 18.67
N VAL A 202 -16.38 -5.39 17.54
CA VAL A 202 -15.55 -6.26 16.68
C VAL A 202 -14.35 -5.50 16.14
N ASP A 203 -14.54 -4.27 15.65
CA ASP A 203 -13.45 -3.45 15.11
C ASP A 203 -12.42 -3.10 16.19
N GLU A 204 -12.85 -2.82 17.42
CA GLU A 204 -11.95 -2.56 18.54
C GLU A 204 -11.15 -3.82 18.93
N ARG A 205 -11.83 -4.97 19.01
CA ARG A 205 -11.19 -6.26 19.28
C ARG A 205 -10.24 -6.68 18.17
N LEU A 206 -10.60 -6.46 16.92
CA LEU A 206 -9.74 -6.75 15.77
C LEU A 206 -8.47 -5.88 15.81
N ARG A 207 -8.61 -4.60 16.12
CA ARG A 207 -7.49 -3.68 16.28
C ARG A 207 -6.56 -4.13 17.41
N GLY A 208 -7.11 -4.51 18.55
CA GLY A 208 -6.34 -5.08 19.66
C GLY A 208 -5.66 -6.39 19.30
N ALA A 209 -6.37 -7.30 18.62
CA ALA A 209 -5.83 -8.58 18.16
C ALA A 209 -4.69 -8.41 17.13
N LEU A 210 -4.83 -7.49 16.19
CA LEU A 210 -3.77 -7.16 15.23
C LEU A 210 -2.55 -6.54 15.91
N THR A 211 -2.76 -5.67 16.91
CA THR A 211 -1.67 -5.11 17.72
C THR A 211 -0.95 -6.20 18.51
N ALA A 212 -1.68 -7.09 19.17
CA ALA A 212 -1.11 -8.24 19.89
C ALA A 212 -0.40 -9.21 18.94
N PHE A 213 -0.97 -9.45 17.76
CA PHE A 213 -0.34 -10.25 16.71
C PHE A 213 0.99 -9.61 16.29
N LEU A 214 1.04 -8.31 16.06
CA LEU A 214 2.26 -7.57 15.74
C LEU A 214 3.33 -7.69 16.82
N GLN A 215 2.93 -7.50 18.09
CA GLN A 215 3.84 -7.63 19.23
C GLN A 215 4.40 -9.06 19.33
N SER A 216 3.54 -10.07 19.20
CA SER A 216 3.94 -11.48 19.17
C SER A 216 4.76 -11.79 17.92
N ALA A 217 4.41 -11.25 16.77
CA ALA A 217 5.11 -11.42 15.51
C ALA A 217 6.50 -10.79 15.55
N ARG A 218 6.67 -9.62 16.20
CA ARG A 218 7.99 -8.99 16.38
C ARG A 218 8.98 -9.92 17.09
N ALA A 219 8.53 -10.77 18.01
CA ALA A 219 9.39 -11.78 18.65
C ALA A 219 9.77 -12.94 17.71
N ARG A 220 8.97 -13.22 16.69
CA ARG A 220 9.12 -14.34 15.74
C ARG A 220 9.54 -13.90 14.35
N ILE A 221 9.16 -12.68 13.95
CA ILE A 221 9.51 -12.08 12.66
C ILE A 221 10.86 -11.39 12.81
N ARG A 222 11.86 -11.93 12.13
CA ARG A 222 13.15 -11.26 12.05
C ARG A 222 13.08 -10.17 10.98
N VAL A 223 13.07 -8.93 11.39
CA VAL A 223 13.17 -7.75 10.53
C VAL A 223 14.62 -7.32 10.45
N VAL A 224 15.18 -7.26 9.26
CA VAL A 224 16.55 -6.81 9.01
C VAL A 224 16.47 -5.56 8.14
N PRO A 225 16.66 -4.35 8.70
CA PRO A 225 16.88 -3.17 7.89
C PRO A 225 18.15 -3.37 7.08
N LEU A 226 18.07 -3.15 5.78
CA LEU A 226 19.24 -3.17 4.92
C LEU A 226 19.69 -1.71 4.82
N GLY A 227 20.56 -1.29 5.75
CA GLY A 227 21.16 0.03 5.71
C GLY A 227 21.96 0.25 4.42
N ARG A 228 22.07 1.53 4.04
CA ARG A 228 23.00 1.99 3.02
C ARG A 228 24.42 1.70 3.42
#